data_aff116c36ca64f8a8531e9ef1a41e158
#
_entry.id   aff116c36ca64f8a8531e9ef1a41e158
#
_cell.length_a   1.000
_cell.length_b   1.000
_cell.length_c   1.000
_cell.angle_alpha   90.00
_cell.angle_beta   90.00
_cell.angle_gamma   90.00
#
_symmetry.space_group_name_H-M   'P 1'
#
loop_
_entity.id
_entity.type
_entity.pdbx_description
1 polymer ?
#
loop_
_entity_poly.entity_id
_entity_poly.type
_entity_poly.pdbx_seq_one_letter_code
_entity_poly.pdbx_strand_id
1 'polypeptide(L)'
;MEKRRVVVTGVGAVTPIGNDAETAWDNAKKGVNGVAPLTRLNPDDFPVKIAAELKDFDVEKYIDKKEARKMDRFTHYAIAGAEMALQDANFTVDGTNAERVGVWIGSGIGGMETFENQYETYSTRGLRRVSPFFVPMMIPDMASGQVSIRFGTKGINTATVTACATGTNSIGDAFKVIERGDADVMISGGTEAPITKMSLAGFCANKALSLNPDPETACRPFDKDRDGFIIGEGAGIVILEEYEHAKARGAKIYAEVIGYGATSDAYHITAPAPNGEGAARAMKMALQDADVAPEEVDYINAHGTSTGYNDKYETAAVKTVFKDYAHDLLISSTKSMTGHTLGASGGIEAIFSVLAIRDGIVPPTIHLKHPDPECDLDYVANEAREKDVTIAMSNSFGFGGHNATLVFKKITD
;
A
#
# COMPACT_ATOMS: atom_id res chain seq x y z
N MET A 1 -11.60 3.95 29.30
CA MET A 1 -10.17 3.54 29.28
C MET A 1 -9.48 4.59 28.45
N GLU A 2 -8.32 5.04 28.89
CA GLU A 2 -7.44 5.91 28.09
C GLU A 2 -7.00 5.15 26.84
N LYS A 3 -7.01 5.80 25.67
CA LYS A 3 -6.58 5.19 24.42
C LYS A 3 -5.08 4.87 24.49
N ARG A 4 -4.69 3.65 24.11
CA ARG A 4 -3.27 3.29 24.03
C ARG A 4 -2.65 3.95 22.81
N ARG A 5 -1.44 4.49 22.96
CA ARG A 5 -0.66 5.03 21.84
C ARG A 5 -0.07 3.88 21.01
N VAL A 6 0.01 4.07 19.71
CA VAL A 6 0.48 3.04 18.78
C VAL A 6 1.57 3.61 17.87
N VAL A 7 2.69 2.92 17.80
CA VAL A 7 3.85 3.37 17.04
C VAL A 7 4.28 2.36 15.97
N VAL A 8 4.97 2.85 14.95
CA VAL A 8 5.64 2.02 13.94
C VAL A 8 7.06 1.76 14.40
N THR A 9 7.39 0.49 14.67
CA THR A 9 8.72 0.08 15.15
C THR A 9 9.55 -0.65 14.11
N GLY A 10 8.91 -1.13 13.02
CA GLY A 10 9.61 -1.81 11.94
C GLY A 10 8.89 -1.66 10.60
N VAL A 11 9.66 -1.68 9.53
CA VAL A 11 9.19 -1.55 8.15
C VAL A 11 9.86 -2.59 7.25
N GLY A 12 9.08 -3.18 6.34
CA GLY A 12 9.58 -4.12 5.34
C GLY A 12 8.83 -3.96 4.04
N ALA A 13 9.53 -3.79 2.94
CA ALA A 13 8.93 -3.54 1.64
C ALA A 13 9.56 -4.39 0.53
N VAL A 14 8.74 -4.79 -0.42
CA VAL A 14 9.16 -5.36 -1.70
C VAL A 14 8.42 -4.57 -2.78
N THR A 15 9.16 -3.83 -3.61
CA THR A 15 8.57 -2.88 -4.56
C THR A 15 9.31 -2.89 -5.90
N PRO A 16 8.70 -2.37 -6.98
CA PRO A 16 9.38 -2.24 -8.29
C PRO A 16 10.66 -1.38 -8.27
N ILE A 17 10.87 -0.59 -7.22
CA ILE A 17 12.03 0.28 -7.06
C ILE A 17 12.98 -0.16 -5.93
N GLY A 18 12.73 -1.32 -5.31
CA GLY A 18 13.63 -1.88 -4.28
C GLY A 18 12.98 -3.06 -3.56
N ASN A 19 13.80 -4.07 -3.24
CA ASN A 19 13.38 -5.30 -2.56
C ASN A 19 13.59 -5.24 -1.03
N ASP A 20 13.80 -4.06 -0.48
CA ASP A 20 13.79 -3.72 0.94
C ASP A 20 13.37 -2.26 1.11
N ALA A 21 12.95 -1.88 2.32
CA ALA A 21 12.38 -0.56 2.58
C ALA A 21 13.38 0.59 2.39
N GLU A 22 14.64 0.43 2.78
CA GLU A 22 15.66 1.48 2.66
C GLU A 22 16.06 1.70 1.18
N THR A 23 16.29 0.62 0.42
CA THR A 23 16.54 0.71 -1.02
C THR A 23 15.35 1.33 -1.77
N ALA A 24 14.13 0.91 -1.46
CA ALA A 24 12.92 1.48 -2.06
C ALA A 24 12.78 2.98 -1.73
N TRP A 25 13.07 3.37 -0.49
CA TRP A 25 13.03 4.77 -0.06
C TRP A 25 14.12 5.62 -0.70
N ASP A 26 15.36 5.13 -0.75
CA ASP A 26 16.47 5.84 -1.41
C ASP A 26 16.18 6.08 -2.89
N ASN A 27 15.57 5.10 -3.55
CA ASN A 27 15.16 5.23 -4.95
C ASN A 27 13.93 6.13 -5.10
N ALA A 28 12.99 6.13 -4.16
CA ALA A 28 11.85 7.05 -4.15
C ALA A 28 12.31 8.51 -4.02
N LYS A 29 13.26 8.82 -3.12
CA LYS A 29 13.86 10.17 -2.98
C LYS A 29 14.54 10.64 -4.27
N LYS A 30 15.11 9.72 -5.05
CA LYS A 30 15.81 10.01 -6.32
C LYS A 30 14.85 10.06 -7.52
N GLY A 31 13.56 9.77 -7.35
CA GLY A 31 12.61 9.70 -8.45
C GLY A 31 12.88 8.53 -9.41
N VAL A 32 13.36 7.39 -8.92
CA VAL A 32 13.65 6.23 -9.77
C VAL A 32 12.35 5.63 -10.29
N ASN A 33 12.27 5.49 -11.62
CA ASN A 33 11.12 4.89 -12.28
C ASN A 33 11.16 3.36 -12.20
N GLY A 34 10.16 2.74 -11.58
CA GLY A 34 9.97 1.30 -11.49
C GLY A 34 9.24 0.67 -12.68
N VAL A 35 8.58 1.51 -13.50
CA VAL A 35 7.84 1.07 -14.69
C VAL A 35 8.80 0.65 -15.79
N ALA A 36 8.52 -0.47 -16.44
CA ALA A 36 9.35 -1.04 -17.50
C ALA A 36 8.47 -1.83 -18.50
N PRO A 37 9.01 -2.24 -19.66
CA PRO A 37 8.33 -3.18 -20.54
C PRO A 37 7.89 -4.44 -19.80
N LEU A 38 6.65 -4.89 -20.07
CA LEU A 38 6.07 -6.10 -19.48
C LEU A 38 6.90 -7.34 -19.85
N THR A 39 7.33 -8.11 -18.87
CA THR A 39 8.15 -9.31 -19.08
C THR A 39 7.51 -10.61 -18.61
N ARG A 40 6.61 -10.56 -17.63
CA ARG A 40 5.93 -11.75 -17.08
C ARG A 40 4.92 -12.38 -18.03
N LEU A 41 4.37 -11.60 -18.93
CA LEU A 41 3.37 -12.01 -19.92
C LEU A 41 3.84 -11.59 -21.30
N ASN A 42 3.33 -12.26 -22.35
CA ASN A 42 3.60 -11.81 -23.69
C ASN A 42 2.87 -10.46 -23.96
N PRO A 43 3.60 -9.37 -24.19
CA PRO A 43 2.97 -8.05 -24.36
C PRO A 43 2.11 -7.97 -25.65
N ASP A 44 2.30 -8.88 -26.62
CA ASP A 44 1.50 -8.87 -27.85
C ASP A 44 0.05 -9.31 -27.62
N ASP A 45 -0.21 -10.02 -26.52
CA ASP A 45 -1.56 -10.47 -26.17
C ASP A 45 -2.42 -9.35 -25.55
N PHE A 46 -1.84 -8.20 -25.22
CA PHE A 46 -2.51 -7.11 -24.49
C PHE A 46 -2.35 -5.74 -25.17
N PRO A 47 -3.30 -4.83 -25.02
CA PRO A 47 -3.13 -3.44 -25.46
C PRO A 47 -2.09 -2.68 -24.63
N VAL A 48 -1.89 -3.05 -23.35
CA VAL A 48 -0.86 -2.49 -22.47
C VAL A 48 0.48 -3.20 -22.68
N LYS A 49 1.58 -2.45 -22.65
CA LYS A 49 2.93 -2.96 -22.97
C LYS A 49 3.92 -2.86 -21.82
N ILE A 50 3.54 -2.20 -20.74
CA ILE A 50 4.39 -1.86 -19.61
C ILE A 50 3.71 -2.20 -18.29
N ALA A 51 4.51 -2.46 -17.26
CA ALA A 51 4.09 -2.71 -15.89
C ALA A 51 5.20 -2.34 -14.90
N ALA A 52 4.86 -2.22 -13.63
CA ALA A 52 5.82 -2.07 -12.55
C ALA A 52 6.03 -3.43 -11.86
N GLU A 53 6.84 -4.27 -12.50
CA GLU A 53 7.20 -5.61 -12.01
C GLU A 53 8.32 -5.55 -10.98
N LEU A 54 8.34 -6.50 -10.03
CA LEU A 54 9.50 -6.68 -9.15
C LEU A 54 10.72 -7.13 -9.96
N LYS A 55 11.87 -6.53 -9.66
CA LYS A 55 13.16 -6.84 -10.28
C LYS A 55 14.00 -7.64 -9.29
N ASP A 56 14.58 -8.76 -9.75
CA ASP A 56 15.54 -9.57 -8.98
C ASP A 56 15.06 -10.05 -7.59
N PHE A 57 13.73 -10.21 -7.42
CA PHE A 57 13.19 -10.76 -6.19
C PHE A 57 13.45 -12.26 -6.10
N ASP A 58 14.23 -12.68 -5.11
CA ASP A 58 14.56 -14.07 -4.83
C ASP A 58 13.76 -14.59 -3.63
N VAL A 59 12.73 -15.38 -3.90
CA VAL A 59 11.87 -15.98 -2.88
C VAL A 59 12.62 -16.96 -1.98
N GLU A 60 13.68 -17.64 -2.50
CA GLU A 60 14.41 -18.67 -1.74
C GLU A 60 15.25 -18.07 -0.58
N LYS A 61 15.44 -16.75 -0.55
CA LYS A 61 16.01 -16.04 0.61
C LYS A 61 15.10 -16.07 1.84
N TYR A 62 13.79 -16.18 1.62
CA TYR A 62 12.76 -16.06 2.67
C TYR A 62 12.00 -17.36 2.90
N ILE A 63 11.78 -18.17 1.86
CA ILE A 63 10.90 -19.34 1.90
C ILE A 63 11.59 -20.52 1.22
N ASP A 64 11.61 -21.66 1.91
CA ASP A 64 12.11 -22.91 1.29
C ASP A 64 11.34 -23.19 -0.02
N LYS A 65 12.06 -23.62 -1.04
CA LYS A 65 11.53 -23.89 -2.38
C LYS A 65 10.30 -24.82 -2.42
N LYS A 66 10.22 -25.81 -1.50
CA LYS A 66 9.08 -26.73 -1.44
C LYS A 66 7.85 -26.07 -0.86
N GLU A 67 8.06 -25.21 0.15
CA GLU A 67 6.97 -24.44 0.76
C GLU A 67 6.47 -23.32 -0.19
N ALA A 68 7.37 -22.61 -0.87
CA ALA A 68 7.01 -21.60 -1.84
C ALA A 68 6.06 -22.11 -2.93
N ARG A 69 6.20 -23.38 -3.37
CA ARG A 69 5.30 -24.00 -4.34
C ARG A 69 3.87 -24.26 -3.85
N LYS A 70 3.62 -24.11 -2.56
CA LYS A 70 2.29 -24.24 -1.92
C LYS A 70 1.63 -22.89 -1.66
N MET A 71 2.21 -21.81 -2.16
CA MET A 71 1.76 -20.44 -1.97
C MET A 71 1.73 -19.70 -3.30
N ASP A 72 0.82 -18.74 -3.45
CA ASP A 72 0.85 -17.78 -4.56
C ASP A 72 1.87 -16.65 -4.29
N ARG A 73 2.27 -15.93 -5.32
CA ARG A 73 3.30 -14.87 -5.22
C ARG A 73 2.96 -13.77 -4.23
N PHE A 74 1.68 -13.35 -4.13
CA PHE A 74 1.31 -12.33 -3.15
C PHE A 74 1.63 -12.75 -1.72
N THR A 75 1.54 -14.03 -1.40
CA THR A 75 1.95 -14.58 -0.10
C THR A 75 3.46 -14.58 0.07
N HIS A 76 4.23 -14.83 -1.00
CA HIS A 76 5.70 -14.74 -0.94
C HIS A 76 6.15 -13.34 -0.57
N TYR A 77 5.55 -12.31 -1.18
CA TYR A 77 5.87 -10.92 -0.92
C TYR A 77 5.48 -10.51 0.51
N ALA A 78 4.33 -10.97 0.99
CA ALA A 78 3.91 -10.73 2.38
C ALA A 78 4.87 -11.31 3.41
N ILE A 79 5.33 -12.55 3.21
CA ILE A 79 6.30 -13.21 4.10
C ILE A 79 7.64 -12.47 4.08
N ALA A 80 8.15 -12.12 2.90
CA ALA A 80 9.40 -11.37 2.77
C ALA A 80 9.30 -10.00 3.47
N GLY A 81 8.22 -9.26 3.23
CA GLY A 81 7.97 -7.98 3.88
C GLY A 81 7.84 -8.10 5.41
N ALA A 82 7.12 -9.13 5.90
CA ALA A 82 6.97 -9.37 7.33
C ALA A 82 8.30 -9.76 8.00
N GLU A 83 9.11 -10.61 7.36
CA GLU A 83 10.43 -10.98 7.89
C GLU A 83 11.35 -9.76 8.00
N MET A 84 11.42 -8.94 6.95
CA MET A 84 12.19 -7.68 6.97
C MET A 84 11.69 -6.71 8.04
N ALA A 85 10.37 -6.55 8.19
CA ALA A 85 9.79 -5.65 9.18
C ALA A 85 10.07 -6.10 10.63
N LEU A 86 10.00 -7.41 10.90
CA LEU A 86 10.36 -7.98 12.22
C LEU A 86 11.85 -7.82 12.52
N GLN A 87 12.72 -8.04 11.53
CA GLN A 87 14.16 -7.83 11.67
C GLN A 87 14.48 -6.35 11.94
N ASP A 88 13.86 -5.45 11.19
CA ASP A 88 14.03 -4.00 11.34
C ASP A 88 13.52 -3.51 12.71
N ALA A 89 12.41 -4.08 13.21
CA ALA A 89 11.89 -3.82 14.55
C ALA A 89 12.78 -4.41 15.67
N ASN A 90 13.74 -5.26 15.34
CA ASN A 90 14.44 -6.10 16.30
C ASN A 90 13.45 -6.80 17.25
N PHE A 91 12.40 -7.42 16.68
CA PHE A 91 11.32 -8.05 17.42
C PHE A 91 11.23 -9.53 17.08
N THR A 92 11.20 -10.36 18.12
CA THR A 92 11.05 -11.82 17.99
C THR A 92 9.75 -12.27 18.64
N VAL A 93 8.97 -13.04 17.91
CA VAL A 93 7.80 -13.73 18.47
C VAL A 93 8.25 -15.00 19.16
N ASP A 94 7.86 -15.18 20.42
CA ASP A 94 8.20 -16.36 21.23
C ASP A 94 7.03 -16.80 22.10
N GLY A 95 7.26 -17.82 22.95
CA GLY A 95 6.22 -18.37 23.81
C GLY A 95 5.67 -17.41 24.86
N THR A 96 6.33 -16.28 25.13
CA THR A 96 5.91 -15.31 26.15
C THR A 96 5.01 -14.20 25.58
N ASN A 97 5.13 -13.89 24.28
CA ASN A 97 4.42 -12.78 23.64
C ASN A 97 3.45 -13.22 22.52
N ALA A 98 3.55 -14.45 22.01
CA ALA A 98 2.84 -14.92 20.82
C ALA A 98 1.32 -14.63 20.83
N GLU A 99 0.65 -14.77 21.98
CA GLU A 99 -0.80 -14.55 22.12
C GLU A 99 -1.19 -13.08 22.04
N ARG A 100 -0.23 -12.16 22.20
CA ARG A 100 -0.41 -10.71 22.11
C ARG A 100 0.11 -10.12 20.79
N VAL A 101 0.65 -10.99 19.89
CA VAL A 101 1.12 -10.59 18.54
C VAL A 101 0.13 -11.10 17.51
N GLY A 102 -0.48 -10.16 16.77
CA GLY A 102 -1.43 -10.48 15.70
C GLY A 102 -0.88 -10.19 14.31
N VAL A 103 -1.62 -10.64 13.30
CA VAL A 103 -1.34 -10.40 11.87
C VAL A 103 -2.60 -9.89 11.19
N TRP A 104 -2.45 -8.78 10.45
CA TRP A 104 -3.53 -8.21 9.65
C TRP A 104 -2.96 -7.70 8.32
N ILE A 105 -2.84 -8.59 7.34
CA ILE A 105 -2.30 -8.29 6.01
C ILE A 105 -3.37 -8.57 4.97
N GLY A 106 -3.70 -7.57 4.16
CA GLY A 106 -4.69 -7.70 3.11
C GLY A 106 -4.08 -7.86 1.71
N SER A 107 -4.89 -8.41 0.80
CA SER A 107 -4.66 -8.43 -0.64
C SER A 107 -5.97 -8.13 -1.34
N GLY A 108 -5.94 -7.29 -2.38
CA GLY A 108 -7.14 -6.87 -3.10
C GLY A 108 -7.71 -7.97 -4.00
N ILE A 109 -6.85 -8.82 -4.57
CA ILE A 109 -7.24 -9.86 -5.54
C ILE A 109 -6.90 -11.28 -5.03
N GLY A 110 -5.82 -11.42 -4.25
CA GLY A 110 -5.33 -12.73 -3.82
C GLY A 110 -4.63 -13.51 -4.94
N GLY A 111 -4.70 -14.84 -4.90
CA GLY A 111 -3.94 -15.75 -5.75
C GLY A 111 -4.51 -15.95 -7.15
N MET A 112 -4.57 -14.89 -7.95
CA MET A 112 -5.11 -14.94 -9.31
C MET A 112 -4.27 -15.84 -10.24
N GLU A 113 -2.94 -15.82 -10.13
CA GLU A 113 -2.08 -16.70 -10.93
C GLU A 113 -2.36 -18.17 -10.62
N THR A 114 -2.52 -18.49 -9.34
CA THR A 114 -2.93 -19.84 -8.92
C THR A 114 -4.27 -20.24 -9.50
N PHE A 115 -5.26 -19.32 -9.48
CA PHE A 115 -6.58 -19.58 -10.06
C PHE A 115 -6.47 -19.89 -11.55
N GLU A 116 -5.77 -19.07 -12.34
CA GLU A 116 -5.58 -19.26 -13.77
C GLU A 116 -4.93 -20.62 -14.07
N ASN A 117 -3.82 -20.94 -13.41
CA ASN A 117 -3.06 -22.16 -13.61
C ASN A 117 -3.86 -23.42 -13.23
N GLN A 118 -4.66 -23.36 -12.16
CA GLN A 118 -5.46 -24.50 -11.72
C GLN A 118 -6.72 -24.66 -12.56
N TYR A 119 -7.30 -23.57 -13.09
CA TYR A 119 -8.38 -23.65 -14.06
C TYR A 119 -7.91 -24.28 -15.38
N GLU A 120 -6.75 -23.90 -15.90
CA GLU A 120 -6.14 -24.52 -17.08
C GLU A 120 -5.87 -26.02 -16.82
N THR A 121 -5.32 -26.35 -15.66
CA THR A 121 -5.08 -27.75 -15.27
C THR A 121 -6.37 -28.56 -15.22
N TYR A 122 -7.43 -28.02 -14.60
CA TYR A 122 -8.74 -28.66 -14.56
C TYR A 122 -9.31 -28.88 -15.95
N SER A 123 -9.28 -27.86 -16.80
CA SER A 123 -9.86 -27.87 -18.13
C SER A 123 -9.14 -28.85 -19.12
N THR A 124 -7.80 -28.98 -18.98
CA THR A 124 -6.98 -29.78 -19.88
C THR A 124 -6.66 -31.18 -19.37
N ARG A 125 -6.60 -31.37 -18.03
CA ARG A 125 -6.12 -32.61 -17.39
C ARG A 125 -7.13 -33.23 -16.43
N GLY A 126 -8.24 -32.54 -16.14
CA GLY A 126 -9.34 -33.01 -15.32
C GLY A 126 -9.09 -32.88 -13.80
N LEU A 127 -10.16 -33.14 -13.02
CA LEU A 127 -10.24 -32.95 -11.59
C LEU A 127 -9.06 -33.53 -10.77
N ARG A 128 -8.59 -34.74 -11.16
CA ARG A 128 -7.53 -35.43 -10.38
C ARG A 128 -6.15 -34.76 -10.44
N ARG A 129 -5.99 -33.73 -11.27
CA ARG A 129 -4.73 -32.99 -11.42
C ARG A 129 -4.75 -31.64 -10.75
N VAL A 130 -5.90 -31.20 -10.26
CA VAL A 130 -5.99 -29.94 -9.48
C VAL A 130 -5.23 -30.09 -8.17
N SER A 131 -4.46 -29.06 -7.81
CA SER A 131 -3.67 -29.05 -6.58
C SER A 131 -4.58 -29.11 -5.32
N PRO A 132 -4.25 -29.93 -4.32
CA PRO A 132 -4.94 -29.89 -3.03
C PRO A 132 -4.74 -28.56 -2.29
N PHE A 133 -3.72 -27.77 -2.66
CA PHE A 133 -3.44 -26.45 -2.12
C PHE A 133 -4.14 -25.30 -2.88
N PHE A 134 -4.94 -25.60 -3.93
CA PHE A 134 -5.56 -24.58 -4.77
C PHE A 134 -6.31 -23.54 -3.97
N VAL A 135 -7.24 -23.94 -3.13
CA VAL A 135 -8.04 -22.99 -2.33
C VAL A 135 -7.17 -22.19 -1.36
N PRO A 136 -6.31 -22.80 -0.50
CA PRO A 136 -5.42 -22.04 0.35
C PRO A 136 -4.47 -21.09 -0.39
N MET A 137 -4.01 -21.44 -1.59
CA MET A 137 -3.14 -20.57 -2.37
C MET A 137 -3.88 -19.38 -2.96
N MET A 138 -5.19 -19.50 -3.21
CA MET A 138 -5.97 -18.49 -3.92
C MET A 138 -6.56 -17.43 -2.98
N ILE A 139 -7.03 -17.80 -1.79
CA ILE A 139 -7.78 -16.89 -0.92
C ILE A 139 -6.91 -15.79 -0.32
N PRO A 140 -7.38 -14.52 -0.30
CA PRO A 140 -6.56 -13.36 0.08
C PRO A 140 -6.05 -13.37 1.52
N ASP A 141 -6.76 -14.01 2.46
CA ASP A 141 -6.40 -14.08 3.87
C ASP A 141 -5.15 -14.95 4.14
N MET A 142 -4.72 -15.73 3.14
CA MET A 142 -3.53 -16.58 3.28
C MET A 142 -2.22 -15.80 3.40
N ALA A 143 -2.17 -14.54 3.02
CA ALA A 143 -1.03 -13.68 3.38
C ALA A 143 -0.87 -13.59 4.90
N SER A 144 -1.95 -13.25 5.62
CA SER A 144 -1.96 -13.24 7.10
C SER A 144 -1.76 -14.63 7.68
N GLY A 145 -2.45 -15.65 7.15
CA GLY A 145 -2.37 -17.03 7.63
C GLY A 145 -0.94 -17.58 7.57
N GLN A 146 -0.25 -17.44 6.45
CA GLN A 146 1.11 -17.95 6.26
C GLN A 146 2.15 -17.16 7.07
N VAL A 147 2.00 -15.85 7.21
CA VAL A 147 2.84 -15.03 8.09
C VAL A 147 2.67 -15.48 9.55
N SER A 148 1.44 -15.69 10.00
CA SER A 148 1.16 -16.19 11.35
C SER A 148 1.79 -17.57 11.61
N ILE A 149 1.64 -18.51 10.69
CA ILE A 149 2.22 -19.85 10.78
C ILE A 149 3.75 -19.76 10.83
N ARG A 150 4.36 -18.95 9.98
CA ARG A 150 5.82 -18.84 9.88
C ARG A 150 6.46 -18.26 11.14
N PHE A 151 5.87 -17.22 11.70
CA PHE A 151 6.44 -16.50 12.85
C PHE A 151 5.85 -16.94 14.19
N GLY A 152 4.84 -17.81 14.19
CA GLY A 152 4.28 -18.38 15.42
C GLY A 152 3.37 -17.42 16.19
N THR A 153 2.80 -16.40 15.53
CA THR A 153 1.86 -15.47 16.17
C THR A 153 0.54 -16.17 16.49
N LYS A 154 -0.05 -15.88 17.65
CA LYS A 154 -1.29 -16.51 18.13
C LYS A 154 -2.38 -15.51 18.51
N GLY A 155 -2.11 -14.21 18.32
CA GLY A 155 -3.10 -13.17 18.47
C GLY A 155 -4.12 -13.14 17.32
N ILE A 156 -4.79 -12.01 17.12
CA ILE A 156 -5.74 -11.81 16.03
C ILE A 156 -5.04 -12.08 14.68
N ASN A 157 -5.67 -12.91 13.85
CA ASN A 157 -5.21 -13.19 12.49
C ASN A 157 -6.38 -13.00 11.52
N THR A 158 -6.28 -11.99 10.65
CA THR A 158 -7.34 -11.64 9.70
C THR A 158 -6.79 -10.88 8.50
N ALA A 159 -7.65 -10.58 7.52
CA ALA A 159 -7.31 -9.82 6.34
C ALA A 159 -8.46 -8.88 5.97
N THR A 160 -8.11 -7.69 5.48
CA THR A 160 -9.05 -6.77 4.83
C THR A 160 -8.96 -6.95 3.32
N VAL A 161 -10.11 -6.82 2.63
CA VAL A 161 -10.21 -6.82 1.18
C VAL A 161 -11.08 -5.62 0.77
N THR A 162 -10.44 -4.50 0.47
CA THR A 162 -11.07 -3.23 0.06
C THR A 162 -10.41 -2.65 -1.20
N ALA A 163 -10.14 -3.52 -2.16
CA ALA A 163 -9.48 -3.19 -3.42
C ALA A 163 -8.19 -2.38 -3.18
N CYS A 164 -8.05 -1.20 -3.81
CA CYS A 164 -6.83 -0.36 -3.68
C CYS A 164 -6.63 0.25 -2.28
N ALA A 165 -7.66 0.25 -1.41
CA ALA A 165 -7.57 0.74 -0.04
C ALA A 165 -7.15 -0.35 0.98
N THR A 166 -6.98 -1.58 0.53
CA THR A 166 -6.73 -2.77 1.37
C THR A 166 -5.59 -2.58 2.37
N GLY A 167 -4.42 -2.15 1.93
CA GLY A 167 -3.25 -1.99 2.81
C GLY A 167 -3.45 -0.91 3.87
N THR A 168 -4.06 0.22 3.48
CA THR A 168 -4.38 1.33 4.38
C THR A 168 -5.43 0.93 5.42
N ASN A 169 -6.50 0.25 5.01
CA ASN A 169 -7.50 -0.28 5.94
C ASN A 169 -6.88 -1.33 6.89
N SER A 170 -6.04 -2.23 6.36
CA SER A 170 -5.36 -3.25 7.20
C SER A 170 -4.55 -2.60 8.33
N ILE A 171 -3.76 -1.58 8.02
CA ILE A 171 -2.97 -0.83 9.02
C ILE A 171 -3.88 -0.08 9.99
N GLY A 172 -4.93 0.59 9.48
CA GLY A 172 -5.88 1.33 10.31
C GLY A 172 -6.66 0.43 11.27
N ASP A 173 -7.14 -0.72 10.80
CA ASP A 173 -7.85 -1.69 11.64
C ASP A 173 -6.91 -2.32 12.68
N ALA A 174 -5.67 -2.65 12.30
CA ALA A 174 -4.64 -3.15 13.22
C ALA A 174 -4.25 -2.10 14.28
N PHE A 175 -4.15 -0.82 13.89
CA PHE A 175 -3.98 0.30 14.81
C PHE A 175 -5.10 0.31 15.85
N LYS A 176 -6.35 0.20 15.45
CA LYS A 176 -7.49 0.19 16.37
C LYS A 176 -7.53 -1.05 17.29
N VAL A 177 -7.00 -2.18 16.84
CA VAL A 177 -6.83 -3.39 17.69
C VAL A 177 -5.87 -3.13 18.85
N ILE A 178 -4.72 -2.48 18.59
CA ILE A 178 -3.76 -2.14 19.65
C ILE A 178 -4.32 -1.02 20.54
N GLU A 179 -4.90 0.02 19.95
CA GLU A 179 -5.47 1.18 20.67
C GLU A 179 -6.48 0.75 21.74
N ARG A 180 -7.34 -0.24 21.44
CA ARG A 180 -8.33 -0.76 22.41
C ARG A 180 -7.79 -1.88 23.33
N GLY A 181 -6.54 -2.33 23.14
CA GLY A 181 -5.85 -3.27 24.04
C GLY A 181 -6.00 -4.75 23.69
N ASP A 182 -6.51 -5.11 22.52
CA ASP A 182 -6.71 -6.50 22.10
C ASP A 182 -5.40 -7.19 21.70
N ALA A 183 -4.39 -6.42 21.25
CA ALA A 183 -3.02 -6.88 20.99
C ALA A 183 -2.00 -5.85 21.49
N ASP A 184 -0.74 -6.26 21.63
CA ASP A 184 0.38 -5.37 21.94
C ASP A 184 1.22 -5.08 20.68
N VAL A 185 1.26 -6.02 19.75
CA VAL A 185 1.99 -5.92 18.48
C VAL A 185 1.13 -6.45 17.34
N MET A 186 1.12 -5.75 16.21
CA MET A 186 0.46 -6.20 14.98
C MET A 186 1.43 -6.14 13.80
N ILE A 187 1.56 -7.23 13.06
CA ILE A 187 2.21 -7.29 11.75
C ILE A 187 1.13 -6.94 10.73
N SER A 188 1.24 -5.78 10.08
CA SER A 188 0.15 -5.28 9.26
C SER A 188 0.63 -4.62 7.97
N GLY A 189 -0.26 -4.56 6.98
CA GLY A 189 0.00 -3.95 5.69
C GLY A 189 -0.77 -4.57 4.55
N GLY A 190 -0.20 -4.49 3.36
CA GLY A 190 -0.80 -5.04 2.15
C GLY A 190 0.20 -5.70 1.22
N THR A 191 -0.30 -6.61 0.42
CA THR A 191 0.48 -7.37 -0.56
C THR A 191 -0.35 -7.62 -1.83
N GLU A 192 0.29 -7.64 -2.99
CA GLU A 192 -0.41 -7.93 -4.25
C GLU A 192 0.54 -8.48 -5.32
N ALA A 193 0.09 -9.48 -6.09
CA ALA A 193 0.80 -10.02 -7.26
C ALA A 193 -0.16 -10.07 -8.47
N PRO A 194 -0.62 -8.91 -8.99
CA PRO A 194 -1.74 -8.84 -9.90
C PRO A 194 -1.33 -8.95 -11.38
N ILE A 195 -0.04 -9.09 -11.70
CA ILE A 195 0.43 -9.14 -13.08
C ILE A 195 0.24 -10.57 -13.61
N THR A 196 -1.02 -10.86 -13.99
CA THR A 196 -1.51 -12.13 -14.52
C THR A 196 -2.40 -11.89 -15.74
N LYS A 197 -2.67 -12.92 -16.52
CA LYS A 197 -3.47 -12.80 -17.75
C LYS A 197 -4.87 -12.23 -17.49
N MET A 198 -5.60 -12.80 -16.52
CA MET A 198 -6.97 -12.40 -16.25
C MET A 198 -7.08 -11.06 -15.52
N SER A 199 -6.14 -10.74 -14.63
CA SER A 199 -6.09 -9.43 -14.01
C SER A 199 -5.84 -8.33 -15.05
N LEU A 200 -4.84 -8.53 -15.93
CA LEU A 200 -4.56 -7.57 -17.00
C LEU A 200 -5.75 -7.44 -17.97
N ALA A 201 -6.33 -8.56 -18.39
CA ALA A 201 -7.51 -8.54 -19.26
C ALA A 201 -8.70 -7.81 -18.62
N GLY A 202 -8.95 -8.03 -17.32
CA GLY A 202 -10.02 -7.37 -16.58
C GLY A 202 -9.83 -5.84 -16.48
N PHE A 203 -8.61 -5.39 -16.13
CA PHE A 203 -8.30 -3.96 -16.06
C PHE A 203 -8.26 -3.29 -17.45
N CYS A 204 -7.85 -4.00 -18.50
CA CYS A 204 -7.99 -3.53 -19.88
C CYS A 204 -9.46 -3.38 -20.28
N ALA A 205 -10.30 -4.37 -19.94
CA ALA A 205 -11.73 -4.36 -20.29
C ALA A 205 -12.48 -3.19 -19.62
N ASN A 206 -12.12 -2.82 -18.40
CA ASN A 206 -12.71 -1.67 -17.72
C ASN A 206 -12.03 -0.32 -18.04
N LYS A 207 -11.02 -0.34 -18.94
CA LYS A 207 -10.30 0.85 -19.44
C LYS A 207 -9.61 1.66 -18.33
N ALA A 208 -9.13 1.00 -17.29
CA ALA A 208 -8.48 1.66 -16.17
C ALA A 208 -6.97 1.84 -16.36
N LEU A 209 -6.34 1.03 -17.23
CA LEU A 209 -4.90 1.06 -17.51
C LEU A 209 -4.54 2.10 -18.57
N SER A 210 -3.38 2.73 -18.42
CA SER A 210 -2.76 3.54 -19.46
C SER A 210 -2.40 2.68 -20.67
N LEU A 211 -2.69 3.20 -21.87
CA LEU A 211 -2.29 2.60 -23.14
C LEU A 211 -0.99 3.19 -23.70
N ASN A 212 -0.41 4.17 -23.02
CA ASN A 212 0.87 4.74 -23.37
C ASN A 212 1.99 3.67 -23.18
N PRO A 213 2.72 3.30 -24.25
CA PRO A 213 3.74 2.25 -24.16
C PRO A 213 5.10 2.75 -23.62
N ASP A 214 5.25 4.06 -23.41
CA ASP A 214 6.49 4.66 -22.97
C ASP A 214 6.56 4.71 -21.44
N PRO A 215 7.48 3.95 -20.79
CA PRO A 215 7.63 3.95 -19.34
C PRO A 215 7.93 5.33 -18.75
N GLU A 216 8.62 6.21 -19.50
CA GLU A 216 9.05 7.53 -19.02
C GLU A 216 7.95 8.60 -19.06
N THR A 217 6.77 8.24 -19.55
CA THR A 217 5.66 9.21 -19.68
C THR A 217 4.29 8.63 -19.34
N ALA A 218 4.19 7.35 -19.03
CA ALA A 218 2.89 6.69 -18.84
C ALA A 218 2.29 6.93 -17.45
N CYS A 219 3.06 6.70 -16.39
CA CYS A 219 2.60 6.93 -15.02
C CYS A 219 2.89 8.37 -14.60
N ARG A 220 1.90 9.24 -14.71
CA ARG A 220 2.03 10.71 -14.52
C ARG A 220 0.87 11.29 -13.73
N PRO A 221 0.78 10.98 -12.42
CA PRO A 221 -0.28 11.52 -11.58
C PRO A 221 -0.35 13.06 -11.66
N PHE A 222 -1.58 13.61 -11.68
CA PHE A 222 -1.90 15.04 -11.75
C PHE A 222 -1.51 15.76 -13.04
N ASP A 223 -0.86 15.07 -13.99
CA ASP A 223 -0.58 15.62 -15.33
C ASP A 223 -1.87 15.63 -16.17
N LYS A 224 -2.05 16.66 -17.01
CA LYS A 224 -3.25 16.79 -17.85
C LYS A 224 -3.36 15.71 -18.92
N ASP A 225 -2.23 15.10 -19.32
CA ASP A 225 -2.18 14.10 -20.36
C ASP A 225 -2.26 12.66 -19.78
N ARG A 226 -2.53 12.50 -18.46
CA ARG A 226 -2.71 11.20 -17.82
C ARG A 226 -3.90 10.45 -18.43
N ASP A 227 -3.76 9.13 -18.61
CA ASP A 227 -4.74 8.33 -19.33
C ASP A 227 -5.10 6.99 -18.65
N GLY A 228 -4.58 6.74 -17.46
CA GLY A 228 -4.82 5.49 -16.71
C GLY A 228 -3.66 5.14 -15.78
N PHE A 229 -3.87 4.17 -14.91
CA PHE A 229 -2.80 3.72 -14.03
C PHE A 229 -1.89 2.68 -14.71
N ILE A 230 -0.69 2.50 -14.18
CA ILE A 230 0.21 1.40 -14.53
C ILE A 230 0.11 0.35 -13.42
N ILE A 231 -0.20 -0.91 -13.79
CA ILE A 231 -0.29 -2.00 -12.83
C ILE A 231 1.10 -2.31 -12.24
N GLY A 232 1.16 -2.50 -10.92
CA GLY A 232 2.37 -2.87 -10.19
C GLY A 232 2.12 -4.04 -9.24
N GLU A 233 3.18 -4.58 -8.66
CA GLU A 233 3.14 -5.66 -7.67
C GLU A 233 4.07 -5.36 -6.49
N GLY A 234 3.87 -6.04 -5.36
CA GLY A 234 4.75 -5.89 -4.19
C GLY A 234 4.06 -6.12 -2.85
N ALA A 235 4.72 -5.70 -1.79
CA ALA A 235 4.21 -5.68 -0.43
C ALA A 235 4.81 -4.53 0.37
N GLY A 236 4.01 -3.97 1.28
CA GLY A 236 4.45 -3.04 2.31
C GLY A 236 3.91 -3.48 3.66
N ILE A 237 4.80 -3.83 4.57
CA ILE A 237 4.47 -4.38 5.89
C ILE A 237 5.11 -3.52 6.96
N VAL A 238 4.33 -3.18 7.97
CA VAL A 238 4.77 -2.43 9.15
C VAL A 238 4.55 -3.26 10.42
N ILE A 239 5.41 -3.06 11.41
CA ILE A 239 5.18 -3.52 12.77
C ILE A 239 4.57 -2.35 13.54
N LEU A 240 3.30 -2.52 13.92
CA LEU A 240 2.63 -1.63 14.84
C LEU A 240 2.80 -2.18 16.27
N GLU A 241 3.11 -1.30 17.19
CA GLU A 241 3.40 -1.68 18.57
C GLU A 241 2.82 -0.67 19.56
N GLU A 242 2.34 -1.14 20.69
CA GLU A 242 1.93 -0.27 21.78
C GLU A 242 3.13 0.52 22.29
N TYR A 243 2.96 1.80 22.53
CA TYR A 243 4.04 2.75 22.79
C TYR A 243 4.87 2.40 24.05
N GLU A 244 4.23 2.09 25.17
CA GLU A 244 4.95 1.75 26.40
C GLU A 244 5.64 0.39 26.30
N HIS A 245 5.04 -0.55 25.55
CA HIS A 245 5.68 -1.82 25.22
C HIS A 245 6.95 -1.61 24.37
N ALA A 246 6.87 -0.76 23.36
CA ALA A 246 8.01 -0.40 22.50
C ALA A 246 9.13 0.27 23.31
N LYS A 247 8.80 1.23 24.18
CA LYS A 247 9.76 1.90 25.06
C LYS A 247 10.42 0.96 26.05
N ALA A 248 9.64 0.08 26.66
CA ALA A 248 10.15 -0.87 27.67
C ALA A 248 11.23 -1.81 27.10
N ARG A 249 11.16 -2.14 25.80
CA ARG A 249 12.18 -2.96 25.13
C ARG A 249 13.26 -2.15 24.41
N GLY A 250 13.21 -0.80 24.46
CA GLY A 250 14.16 0.06 23.77
C GLY A 250 14.04 0.02 22.24
N ALA A 251 12.83 -0.14 21.71
CA ALA A 251 12.58 -0.19 20.28
C ALA A 251 12.96 1.10 19.57
N LYS A 252 13.45 1.00 18.35
CA LYS A 252 13.44 2.11 17.40
C LYS A 252 11.98 2.45 17.06
N ILE A 253 11.64 3.72 17.06
CA ILE A 253 10.31 4.21 16.70
C ILE A 253 10.45 5.15 15.51
N TYR A 254 9.71 4.87 14.43
CA TYR A 254 9.68 5.71 13.23
C TYR A 254 8.73 6.89 13.36
N ALA A 255 7.50 6.59 13.77
CA ALA A 255 6.43 7.56 13.94
C ALA A 255 5.31 6.95 14.80
N GLU A 256 4.41 7.78 15.30
CA GLU A 256 3.15 7.37 15.91
C GLU A 256 2.04 7.34 14.87
N VAL A 257 1.19 6.32 14.88
CA VAL A 257 -0.08 6.29 14.15
C VAL A 257 -1.11 6.96 15.04
N ILE A 258 -1.60 8.12 14.64
CA ILE A 258 -2.47 8.93 15.49
C ILE A 258 -3.91 9.02 15.00
N GLY A 259 -4.17 8.65 13.73
CA GLY A 259 -5.51 8.74 13.18
C GLY A 259 -5.77 7.79 12.03
N TYR A 260 -7.03 7.36 11.93
CA TYR A 260 -7.55 6.52 10.87
C TYR A 260 -8.96 6.94 10.50
N GLY A 261 -9.24 7.09 9.22
CA GLY A 261 -10.58 7.34 8.69
C GLY A 261 -10.91 6.39 7.56
N ALA A 262 -12.09 5.80 7.60
CA ALA A 262 -12.60 4.93 6.55
C ALA A 262 -14.06 5.29 6.22
N THR A 263 -14.37 5.42 4.91
CA THR A 263 -15.71 5.80 4.43
C THR A 263 -16.06 5.04 3.15
N SER A 264 -17.32 5.10 2.76
CA SER A 264 -17.79 4.59 1.48
C SER A 264 -18.41 5.71 0.65
N ASP A 265 -18.15 5.69 -0.66
CA ASP A 265 -18.79 6.61 -1.62
C ASP A 265 -20.28 6.34 -1.80
N ALA A 266 -20.70 5.08 -1.72
CA ALA A 266 -22.07 4.63 -2.03
C ALA A 266 -22.57 5.19 -3.39
N TYR A 267 -21.71 5.23 -4.39
CA TYR A 267 -21.97 5.90 -5.66
C TYR A 267 -21.89 4.97 -6.87
N HIS A 268 -20.71 4.40 -7.16
CA HIS A 268 -20.49 3.58 -8.35
C HIS A 268 -19.46 2.49 -8.08
N ILE A 269 -19.52 1.38 -8.84
CA ILE A 269 -18.65 0.21 -8.63
C ILE A 269 -17.16 0.51 -8.88
N THR A 270 -16.82 1.41 -9.83
CA THR A 270 -15.42 1.73 -10.18
C THR A 270 -15.10 3.23 -10.19
N ALA A 271 -16.08 4.09 -10.42
CA ALA A 271 -15.87 5.54 -10.45
C ALA A 271 -15.97 6.13 -9.03
N PRO A 272 -15.07 7.05 -8.65
CA PRO A 272 -15.18 7.78 -7.39
C PRO A 272 -16.39 8.74 -7.40
N ALA A 273 -16.90 9.04 -6.21
CA ALA A 273 -17.97 10.02 -6.05
C ALA A 273 -17.52 11.41 -6.57
N PRO A 274 -18.41 12.17 -7.25
CA PRO A 274 -18.07 13.49 -7.78
C PRO A 274 -17.45 14.41 -6.71
N ASN A 275 -16.44 15.16 -7.12
CA ASN A 275 -15.68 16.07 -6.26
C ASN A 275 -14.97 15.41 -5.06
N GLY A 276 -14.82 14.08 -5.07
CA GLY A 276 -14.13 13.34 -4.01
C GLY A 276 -14.81 13.44 -2.64
N GLU A 277 -16.15 13.48 -2.60
CA GLU A 277 -16.92 13.68 -1.36
C GLU A 277 -16.61 12.59 -0.32
N GLY A 278 -16.55 11.31 -0.72
CA GLY A 278 -16.20 10.21 0.18
C GLY A 278 -14.76 10.28 0.67
N ALA A 279 -13.83 10.63 -0.21
CA ALA A 279 -12.41 10.86 0.14
C ALA A 279 -12.26 12.00 1.16
N ALA A 280 -12.98 13.11 0.97
CA ALA A 280 -12.98 14.23 1.91
C ALA A 280 -13.51 13.80 3.29
N ARG A 281 -14.54 12.94 3.35
CA ARG A 281 -15.03 12.41 4.64
C ARG A 281 -14.00 11.50 5.32
N ALA A 282 -13.29 10.66 4.56
CA ALA A 282 -12.23 9.81 5.12
C ALA A 282 -11.10 10.64 5.72
N MET A 283 -10.59 11.65 5.00
CA MET A 283 -9.59 12.58 5.53
C MET A 283 -10.07 13.31 6.78
N LYS A 284 -11.28 13.86 6.77
CA LYS A 284 -11.86 14.54 7.96
C LYS A 284 -11.98 13.59 9.15
N MET A 285 -12.43 12.36 8.93
CA MET A 285 -12.54 11.35 9.98
C MET A 285 -11.15 11.01 10.57
N ALA A 286 -10.13 10.87 9.72
CA ALA A 286 -8.77 10.59 10.17
C ALA A 286 -8.19 11.74 11.01
N LEU A 287 -8.41 13.00 10.59
CA LEU A 287 -8.00 14.20 11.35
C LEU A 287 -8.75 14.31 12.68
N GLN A 288 -10.05 14.01 12.70
CA GLN A 288 -10.84 13.99 13.94
C GLN A 288 -10.38 12.89 14.91
N ASP A 289 -10.06 11.69 14.38
CA ASP A 289 -9.53 10.59 15.21
C ASP A 289 -8.15 10.92 15.79
N ALA A 290 -7.34 11.69 15.03
CA ALA A 290 -6.02 12.16 15.42
C ALA A 290 -6.04 13.36 16.37
N ASP A 291 -7.17 14.06 16.52
CA ASP A 291 -7.29 15.38 17.19
C ASP A 291 -6.30 16.40 16.62
N VAL A 292 -6.22 16.49 15.27
CA VAL A 292 -5.30 17.34 14.50
C VAL A 292 -6.09 18.31 13.64
N ALA A 293 -5.69 19.58 13.65
CA ALA A 293 -6.22 20.57 12.72
C ALA A 293 -5.61 20.38 11.31
N PRO A 294 -6.37 20.66 10.22
CA PRO A 294 -5.85 20.52 8.87
C PRO A 294 -4.52 21.27 8.64
N GLU A 295 -4.35 22.42 9.26
CA GLU A 295 -3.19 23.29 9.11
C GLU A 295 -1.91 22.73 9.76
N GLU A 296 -2.01 21.66 10.55
CA GLU A 296 -0.87 20.97 11.17
C GLU A 296 -0.26 19.88 10.27
N VAL A 297 -0.94 19.52 9.17
CA VAL A 297 -0.45 18.49 8.24
C VAL A 297 0.59 19.08 7.30
N ASP A 298 1.77 18.49 7.24
CA ASP A 298 2.86 18.93 6.37
C ASP A 298 2.88 18.24 5.01
N TYR A 299 2.43 16.97 4.95
CA TYR A 299 2.56 16.13 3.78
C TYR A 299 1.39 15.16 3.61
N ILE A 300 0.93 14.99 2.36
CA ILE A 300 0.02 13.93 1.94
C ILE A 300 0.71 13.04 0.91
N ASN A 301 0.86 11.73 1.22
CA ASN A 301 1.07 10.71 0.22
C ASN A 301 -0.28 10.39 -0.41
N ALA A 302 -0.49 10.87 -1.62
CA ALA A 302 -1.77 10.82 -2.30
C ALA A 302 -2.07 9.44 -2.87
N HIS A 303 -3.35 9.15 -3.04
CA HIS A 303 -3.75 8.02 -3.86
C HIS A 303 -3.25 8.15 -5.28
N GLY A 304 -3.46 9.30 -5.94
CA GLY A 304 -2.77 9.76 -7.14
C GLY A 304 -2.45 8.66 -8.18
N THR A 305 -3.49 8.09 -8.81
CA THR A 305 -3.35 6.89 -9.67
C THR A 305 -2.98 7.18 -11.12
N SER A 306 -2.83 8.44 -11.51
CA SER A 306 -2.67 8.81 -12.93
C SER A 306 -3.93 8.55 -13.78
N THR A 307 -5.11 8.54 -13.15
CA THR A 307 -6.40 8.41 -13.85
C THR A 307 -7.12 9.75 -13.90
N GLY A 308 -7.94 9.95 -14.92
CA GLY A 308 -8.61 11.23 -15.17
C GLY A 308 -9.49 11.69 -14.01
N TYR A 309 -10.29 10.78 -13.43
CA TYR A 309 -11.23 11.14 -12.37
C TYR A 309 -10.60 11.17 -10.99
N ASN A 310 -9.76 10.16 -10.64
CA ASN A 310 -9.21 10.07 -9.30
C ASN A 310 -8.40 11.31 -8.92
N ASP A 311 -7.44 11.70 -9.75
CA ASP A 311 -6.49 12.76 -9.42
C ASP A 311 -7.19 14.12 -9.29
N LYS A 312 -8.14 14.41 -10.17
CA LYS A 312 -9.00 15.58 -10.09
C LYS A 312 -9.87 15.59 -8.84
N TYR A 313 -10.51 14.46 -8.50
CA TYR A 313 -11.42 14.39 -7.36
C TYR A 313 -10.68 14.34 -6.04
N GLU A 314 -9.51 13.74 -5.99
CA GLU A 314 -8.62 13.82 -4.82
C GLU A 314 -8.17 15.27 -4.57
N THR A 315 -7.80 16.01 -5.61
CA THR A 315 -7.51 17.45 -5.53
C THR A 315 -8.70 18.23 -4.94
N ALA A 316 -9.90 17.97 -5.42
CA ALA A 316 -11.11 18.61 -4.91
C ALA A 316 -11.40 18.24 -3.45
N ALA A 317 -11.17 16.98 -3.07
CA ALA A 317 -11.31 16.50 -1.71
C ALA A 317 -10.32 17.19 -0.76
N VAL A 318 -9.03 17.30 -1.15
CA VAL A 318 -8.01 18.02 -0.39
C VAL A 318 -8.42 19.48 -0.19
N LYS A 319 -8.84 20.19 -1.24
CA LYS A 319 -9.34 21.58 -1.11
C LYS A 319 -10.55 21.70 -0.18
N THR A 320 -11.45 20.72 -0.20
CA THR A 320 -12.62 20.68 0.70
C THR A 320 -12.23 20.53 2.17
N VAL A 321 -11.18 19.77 2.47
CA VAL A 321 -10.71 19.52 3.84
C VAL A 321 -9.82 20.65 4.34
N PHE A 322 -8.84 21.04 3.53
CA PHE A 322 -7.76 21.94 3.91
C PHE A 322 -8.03 23.41 3.56
N LYS A 323 -9.06 23.69 2.74
CA LYS A 323 -9.45 25.06 2.33
C LYS A 323 -8.26 25.82 1.72
N ASP A 324 -7.99 27.03 2.21
CA ASP A 324 -6.91 27.89 1.71
C ASP A 324 -5.53 27.24 1.98
N TYR A 325 -5.38 26.50 3.10
CA TYR A 325 -4.14 25.80 3.45
C TYR A 325 -3.75 24.68 2.45
N ALA A 326 -4.69 24.21 1.63
CA ALA A 326 -4.39 23.21 0.60
C ALA A 326 -3.25 23.64 -0.37
N HIS A 327 -3.03 24.94 -0.55
CA HIS A 327 -1.98 25.51 -1.41
C HIS A 327 -0.59 25.54 -0.74
N ASP A 328 -0.53 25.44 0.59
CA ASP A 328 0.73 25.39 1.36
C ASP A 328 1.16 23.96 1.70
N LEU A 329 0.26 22.99 1.46
CA LEU A 329 0.45 21.57 1.74
C LEU A 329 1.27 20.88 0.65
N LEU A 330 2.26 20.09 1.04
CA LEU A 330 3.01 19.24 0.09
C LEU A 330 2.25 17.94 -0.16
N ILE A 331 2.07 17.59 -1.43
CA ILE A 331 1.40 16.37 -1.87
C ILE A 331 2.32 15.64 -2.84
N SER A 332 2.42 14.32 -2.76
CA SER A 332 3.05 13.57 -3.84
C SER A 332 2.40 12.20 -4.05
N SER A 333 2.47 11.71 -5.28
CA SER A 333 2.10 10.32 -5.59
C SER A 333 3.32 9.50 -5.91
N THR A 334 3.68 8.62 -5.00
CA THR A 334 4.77 7.64 -5.19
C THR A 334 4.41 6.55 -6.18
N LYS A 335 3.13 6.42 -6.57
CA LYS A 335 2.70 5.57 -7.69
C LYS A 335 3.30 6.00 -9.02
N SER A 336 3.74 7.23 -9.16
CA SER A 336 4.52 7.67 -10.33
C SER A 336 5.78 6.82 -10.55
N MET A 337 6.34 6.25 -9.46
CA MET A 337 7.55 5.42 -9.44
C MET A 337 7.25 3.93 -9.30
N THR A 338 6.35 3.55 -8.41
CA THR A 338 6.02 2.14 -8.09
C THR A 338 4.96 1.54 -8.99
N GLY A 339 4.30 2.34 -9.84
CA GLY A 339 3.01 1.94 -10.40
C GLY A 339 1.95 1.79 -9.31
N HIS A 340 0.76 1.36 -9.69
CA HIS A 340 -0.32 1.08 -8.75
C HIS A 340 -0.27 -0.40 -8.34
N THR A 341 0.20 -0.67 -7.13
CA THR A 341 0.35 -2.01 -6.57
C THR A 341 -0.92 -2.53 -5.87
N LEU A 342 -2.07 -1.94 -6.19
CA LEU A 342 -3.41 -2.31 -5.69
C LEU A 342 -3.45 -2.46 -4.16
N GLY A 343 -3.72 -3.68 -3.66
CA GLY A 343 -3.82 -3.94 -2.22
C GLY A 343 -2.52 -3.71 -1.44
N ALA A 344 -1.36 -3.76 -2.10
CA ALA A 344 -0.07 -3.46 -1.48
C ALA A 344 0.20 -1.95 -1.33
N SER A 345 -0.45 -1.10 -2.16
CA SER A 345 -0.13 0.34 -2.25
C SER A 345 -0.16 1.03 -0.89
N GLY A 346 -1.24 0.86 -0.13
CA GLY A 346 -1.38 1.54 1.17
C GLY A 346 -0.30 1.14 2.19
N GLY A 347 0.20 -0.09 2.14
CA GLY A 347 1.32 -0.54 2.98
C GLY A 347 2.64 0.11 2.59
N ILE A 348 2.95 0.17 1.29
CA ILE A 348 4.15 0.81 0.74
C ILE A 348 4.12 2.32 1.02
N GLU A 349 2.98 2.97 0.80
CA GLU A 349 2.78 4.41 1.01
C GLU A 349 2.82 4.81 2.49
N ALA A 350 2.33 3.95 3.40
CA ALA A 350 2.51 4.12 4.83
C ALA A 350 4.01 4.11 5.21
N ILE A 351 4.79 3.17 4.66
CA ILE A 351 6.25 3.12 4.86
C ILE A 351 6.90 4.41 4.35
N PHE A 352 6.59 4.85 3.14
CA PHE A 352 7.16 6.09 2.61
C PHE A 352 6.75 7.33 3.41
N SER A 353 5.54 7.35 3.97
CA SER A 353 5.07 8.44 4.84
C SER A 353 5.87 8.51 6.15
N VAL A 354 6.11 7.38 6.81
CA VAL A 354 6.91 7.37 8.05
C VAL A 354 8.40 7.62 7.80
N LEU A 355 8.92 7.23 6.63
CA LEU A 355 10.30 7.53 6.23
C LEU A 355 10.47 9.01 5.82
N ALA A 356 9.42 9.63 5.26
CA ALA A 356 9.41 11.09 5.03
C ALA A 356 9.48 11.87 6.35
N ILE A 357 8.78 11.41 7.40
CA ILE A 357 8.88 11.97 8.76
C ILE A 357 10.30 11.77 9.32
N ARG A 358 10.88 10.58 9.17
CA ARG A 358 12.22 10.26 9.68
C ARG A 358 13.29 11.15 9.08
N ASP A 359 13.28 11.29 7.74
CA ASP A 359 14.37 11.92 7.00
C ASP A 359 14.14 13.42 6.73
N GLY A 360 12.92 13.94 6.93
CA GLY A 360 12.57 15.32 6.57
C GLY A 360 12.64 15.56 5.06
N ILE A 361 12.22 14.58 4.25
CA ILE A 361 12.23 14.64 2.79
C ILE A 361 10.89 14.13 2.25
N VAL A 362 10.25 14.93 1.39
CA VAL A 362 9.05 14.52 0.66
C VAL A 362 9.47 14.00 -0.72
N PRO A 363 9.11 12.74 -1.07
CA PRO A 363 9.45 12.16 -2.37
C PRO A 363 8.65 12.82 -3.50
N PRO A 364 9.18 12.83 -4.75
CA PRO A 364 8.52 13.52 -5.85
C PRO A 364 7.34 12.74 -6.43
N THR A 365 6.48 13.46 -7.14
CA THR A 365 5.65 12.94 -8.22
C THR A 365 6.43 13.09 -9.52
N ILE A 366 6.99 12.00 -10.06
CA ILE A 366 7.74 12.06 -11.33
C ILE A 366 6.80 12.12 -12.53
N HIS A 367 7.32 12.55 -13.69
CA HIS A 367 6.60 12.66 -14.98
C HIS A 367 5.49 13.74 -15.02
N LEU A 368 5.38 14.60 -14.03
CA LEU A 368 4.48 15.75 -14.04
C LEU A 368 5.12 16.88 -14.86
N LYS A 369 4.81 16.90 -16.16
CA LYS A 369 5.36 17.85 -17.15
C LYS A 369 4.35 18.92 -17.55
N HIS A 370 3.08 18.56 -17.62
CA HIS A 370 1.98 19.41 -18.04
C HIS A 370 0.93 19.48 -16.95
N PRO A 371 1.02 20.44 -16.00
CA PRO A 371 0.06 20.58 -14.92
C PRO A 371 -1.38 20.65 -15.45
N ASP A 372 -2.28 19.84 -14.85
CA ASP A 372 -3.71 19.92 -15.13
C ASP A 372 -4.31 21.13 -14.39
N PRO A 373 -5.02 22.05 -15.05
CA PRO A 373 -5.68 23.16 -14.37
C PRO A 373 -6.68 22.76 -13.27
N GLU A 374 -7.19 21.54 -13.31
CA GLU A 374 -8.07 20.99 -12.26
C GLU A 374 -7.28 20.34 -11.12
N CYS A 375 -5.95 20.19 -11.28
CA CYS A 375 -5.00 19.69 -10.27
C CYS A 375 -3.95 20.79 -10.02
N ASP A 376 -4.31 21.82 -9.28
CA ASP A 376 -3.57 23.10 -9.13
C ASP A 376 -2.91 23.26 -7.74
N LEU A 377 -2.62 22.14 -7.04
CA LEU A 377 -1.89 22.10 -5.77
C LEU A 377 -0.39 21.82 -5.97
N ASP A 378 0.38 21.82 -4.88
CA ASP A 378 1.81 21.48 -4.93
C ASP A 378 2.03 19.95 -4.84
N TYR A 379 2.26 19.30 -5.98
CA TYR A 379 2.46 17.86 -6.07
C TYR A 379 3.92 17.42 -5.99
N VAL A 380 4.82 18.25 -5.52
CA VAL A 380 6.27 17.99 -5.43
C VAL A 380 6.79 17.43 -6.76
N ALA A 381 6.65 18.22 -7.84
CA ALA A 381 6.88 17.75 -9.21
C ALA A 381 8.35 17.42 -9.46
N ASN A 382 8.61 16.19 -9.91
CA ASN A 382 9.83 15.63 -10.47
C ASN A 382 11.08 15.58 -9.57
N GLU A 383 11.19 16.39 -8.53
CA GLU A 383 12.32 16.42 -7.60
C GLU A 383 11.84 16.37 -6.16
N ALA A 384 12.51 15.56 -5.32
CA ALA A 384 12.21 15.49 -3.89
C ALA A 384 12.46 16.84 -3.21
N ARG A 385 11.72 17.10 -2.14
CA ARG A 385 11.82 18.36 -1.40
C ARG A 385 12.15 18.13 0.06
N GLU A 386 13.16 18.85 0.57
CA GLU A 386 13.43 18.91 2.00
C GLU A 386 12.29 19.67 2.72
N LYS A 387 11.76 19.06 3.76
CA LYS A 387 10.72 19.61 4.61
C LYS A 387 10.75 18.88 5.95
N ASP A 388 10.83 19.59 7.04
CA ASP A 388 10.60 18.98 8.37
C ASP A 388 9.13 18.55 8.46
N VAL A 389 8.90 17.25 8.29
CA VAL A 389 7.57 16.65 8.30
C VAL A 389 7.24 16.21 9.72
N THR A 390 6.32 16.90 10.36
CA THR A 390 5.82 16.54 11.68
C THR A 390 4.59 15.64 11.57
N ILE A 391 3.67 15.94 10.66
CA ILE A 391 2.46 15.16 10.43
C ILE A 391 2.34 14.82 8.95
N ALA A 392 2.24 13.52 8.65
CA ALA A 392 1.99 13.02 7.32
C ALA A 392 0.67 12.25 7.25
N MET A 393 -0.03 12.38 6.13
CA MET A 393 -1.22 11.58 5.81
C MET A 393 -0.94 10.66 4.63
N SER A 394 -1.61 9.51 4.60
CA SER A 394 -1.60 8.58 3.45
C SER A 394 -3.02 8.25 3.04
N ASN A 395 -3.37 8.51 1.77
CA ASN A 395 -4.70 8.30 1.21
C ASN A 395 -4.75 7.07 0.30
N SER A 396 -5.82 6.30 0.39
CA SER A 396 -6.13 5.23 -0.56
C SER A 396 -7.61 5.20 -0.88
N PHE A 397 -7.94 5.17 -2.19
CA PHE A 397 -9.31 5.14 -2.67
C PHE A 397 -9.48 3.96 -3.63
N GLY A 398 -10.40 3.04 -3.33
CA GLY A 398 -10.54 1.78 -4.04
C GLY A 398 -11.86 1.63 -4.79
N PHE A 399 -11.87 0.77 -5.80
CA PHE A 399 -13.08 0.29 -6.43
C PHE A 399 -14.06 -0.23 -5.39
N GLY A 400 -15.37 -0.04 -5.62
CA GLY A 400 -16.40 -0.26 -4.60
C GLY A 400 -16.68 0.98 -3.74
N GLY A 401 -15.96 2.09 -3.98
CA GLY A 401 -16.07 3.34 -3.22
C GLY A 401 -15.44 3.27 -1.84
N HIS A 402 -14.42 2.43 -1.66
CA HIS A 402 -13.65 2.34 -0.42
C HIS A 402 -12.66 3.49 -0.31
N ASN A 403 -12.78 4.31 0.73
CA ASN A 403 -11.85 5.40 1.03
C ASN A 403 -11.21 5.17 2.39
N ALA A 404 -9.90 5.27 2.48
CA ALA A 404 -9.14 5.13 3.71
C ALA A 404 -8.01 6.16 3.79
N THR A 405 -7.80 6.70 4.99
CA THR A 405 -6.74 7.67 5.30
C THR A 405 -6.09 7.31 6.62
N LEU A 406 -4.76 7.30 6.67
CA LEU A 406 -3.96 7.20 7.88
C LEU A 406 -3.27 8.52 8.19
N VAL A 407 -3.06 8.81 9.47
CA VAL A 407 -2.29 9.96 9.94
C VAL A 407 -1.14 9.49 10.82
N PHE A 408 0.06 9.92 10.48
CA PHE A 408 1.30 9.63 11.19
C PHE A 408 1.88 10.91 11.78
N LYS A 409 2.47 10.81 12.97
CA LYS A 409 3.10 11.95 13.66
C LYS A 409 4.52 11.61 14.10
N LYS A 410 5.42 12.56 13.93
CA LYS A 410 6.77 12.53 14.47
C LYS A 410 6.74 12.41 15.97
N ILE A 411 7.50 11.47 16.53
CA ILE A 411 7.67 11.40 17.99
C ILE A 411 8.68 12.46 18.40
N THR A 412 8.26 13.30 19.31
CA THR A 412 9.14 14.22 20.06
C THR A 412 9.24 13.68 21.48
N ASP A 413 10.45 13.47 21.95
CA ASP A 413 10.78 13.01 23.31
C ASP A 413 10.18 13.91 24.40
#